data_bba39d8fb668954b3985097221a24523
#
_entry.id   bba39d8fb668954b3985097221a24523
#
_cell.length_a   1.000
_cell.length_b   1.000
_cell.length_c   1.000
_cell.angle_alpha   90.00
_cell.angle_beta   90.00
_cell.angle_gamma   90.00
#
_symmetry.space_group_name_H-M   'P 1'
#
loop_
_entity.id
_entity.type
_entity.pdbx_description
1 polymer ?
#
loop_
_entity_poly.entity_id
_entity_poly.type
_entity_poly.pdbx_seq_one_letter_code
_entity_poly.pdbx_strand_id
1 'polypeptide(L)'
;DETYRFVVCAICPTKLEKPSIIYKHDAAFFESAKRDYVLQNPSSGFLYPTFENRSSNVNKILFYAKNIKSLPVNVIDRVFELELTTTLEDDQEIFSSIVQESFSNQLTVDDVHKVNLAIADELSDHLEDDTDGIVSTKELNDIIVRSGGEEVQVGDGFVQLSSLVSTKYCLQNDADIKIVAGEEAINEIKQEVVNGVPSLVIPLNGFTMNGIPLN
;
A
#
# COMPACT_ATOMS: atom_id res chain seq x y z
N ASP A 1 -31.90 -16.02 11.55
CA ASP A 1 -30.71 -15.17 11.76
C ASP A 1 -29.48 -16.03 11.65
N GLU A 2 -28.71 -15.85 10.61
CA GLU A 2 -27.42 -16.51 10.45
C GLU A 2 -26.41 -15.80 11.36
N THR A 3 -25.81 -16.56 12.27
CA THR A 3 -24.81 -16.05 13.21
C THR A 3 -23.43 -16.49 12.73
N TYR A 4 -22.63 -15.52 12.29
CA TYR A 4 -21.25 -15.77 11.89
C TYR A 4 -20.33 -15.71 13.10
N ARG A 5 -19.45 -16.68 13.25
CA ARG A 5 -18.40 -16.69 14.27
C ARG A 5 -17.09 -16.23 13.65
N PHE A 6 -16.43 -15.28 14.30
CA PHE A 6 -15.14 -14.78 13.85
C PHE A 6 -14.21 -14.52 15.03
N VAL A 7 -12.93 -14.48 14.75
CA VAL A 7 -11.85 -14.11 15.68
C VAL A 7 -11.13 -12.90 15.15
N VAL A 8 -11.08 -11.84 15.95
CA VAL A 8 -10.23 -10.67 15.70
C VAL A 8 -9.09 -10.70 16.72
N CYS A 9 -7.86 -10.67 16.24
CA CYS A 9 -6.68 -10.56 17.07
C CYS A 9 -5.94 -9.25 16.76
N ALA A 10 -5.63 -8.48 17.79
CA ALA A 10 -4.81 -7.27 17.68
C ALA A 10 -3.53 -7.47 18.50
N ILE A 11 -2.39 -7.31 17.85
CA ILE A 11 -1.07 -7.38 18.47
C ILE A 11 -0.62 -5.97 18.79
N CYS A 12 -0.58 -5.66 20.09
CA CYS A 12 -0.25 -4.32 20.59
C CYS A 12 1.13 -4.37 21.26
N PRO A 13 2.10 -3.56 20.79
CA PRO A 13 3.35 -3.41 21.50
C PRO A 13 3.12 -2.75 22.86
N THR A 14 3.96 -3.06 23.82
CA THR A 14 3.96 -2.39 25.12
C THR A 14 5.18 -1.48 25.23
N LYS A 15 5.01 -0.34 25.89
CA LYS A 15 6.09 0.60 26.18
C LYS A 15 6.15 0.86 27.67
N LEU A 16 7.35 0.80 28.23
CA LEU A 16 7.55 1.20 29.62
C LEU A 16 7.31 2.70 29.78
N GLU A 17 6.48 3.07 30.74
CA GLU A 17 6.19 4.47 31.05
C GLU A 17 7.45 5.26 31.38
N LYS A 18 7.45 6.55 31.04
CA LYS A 18 8.56 7.43 31.44
C LYS A 18 8.60 7.55 32.97
N PRO A 19 9.77 7.70 33.58
CA PRO A 19 9.85 7.98 35.00
C PRO A 19 9.02 9.23 35.34
N SER A 20 8.15 9.12 36.33
CA SER A 20 7.35 10.23 36.82
C SER A 20 7.43 10.31 38.33
N ILE A 21 7.08 11.47 38.88
CA ILE A 21 7.04 11.75 40.33
C ILE A 21 5.58 11.98 40.68
N ILE A 22 5.11 11.30 41.73
CA ILE A 22 3.78 11.45 42.27
C ILE A 22 3.89 12.17 43.61
N TYR A 23 3.05 13.21 43.81
CA TYR A 23 2.89 13.84 45.12
C TYR A 23 1.87 13.05 45.93
N LYS A 24 2.30 12.54 47.11
CA LYS A 24 1.40 11.88 48.06
C LYS A 24 0.89 12.89 49.07
N HIS A 25 -0.38 13.28 48.93
CA HIS A 25 -1.03 14.28 49.76
C HIS A 25 -1.01 13.88 51.23
N ASP A 26 -1.25 12.61 51.55
CA ASP A 26 -1.36 12.11 52.93
C ASP A 26 -0.03 12.18 53.70
N ALA A 27 1.08 12.14 53.00
CA ALA A 27 2.42 12.13 53.59
C ALA A 27 3.24 13.38 53.23
N ALA A 28 2.67 14.30 52.47
CA ALA A 28 3.27 15.57 52.04
C ALA A 28 4.68 15.44 51.40
N PHE A 29 4.94 14.40 50.64
CA PHE A 29 6.22 14.23 49.93
C PHE A 29 6.03 13.70 48.49
N PHE A 30 7.08 13.84 47.70
CA PHE A 30 7.16 13.31 46.33
C PHE A 30 7.80 11.92 46.36
N GLU A 31 7.20 10.98 45.64
CA GLU A 31 7.69 9.64 45.45
C GLU A 31 7.84 9.33 43.96
N SER A 32 8.84 8.48 43.58
CA SER A 32 8.93 7.96 42.22
C SER A 32 7.76 7.04 41.95
N ALA A 33 7.01 7.33 40.87
CA ALA A 33 5.97 6.44 40.42
C ALA A 33 6.58 5.09 39.95
N LYS A 34 5.89 3.99 40.25
CA LYS A 34 6.19 2.73 39.58
C LYS A 34 6.01 2.90 38.07
N ARG A 35 6.97 2.38 37.32
CA ARG A 35 6.86 2.35 35.86
C ARG A 35 6.02 1.16 35.48
N ASP A 36 4.90 1.41 34.83
CA ASP A 36 4.05 0.37 34.27
C ASP A 36 4.24 0.27 32.76
N TYR A 37 3.87 -0.88 32.21
CA TYR A 37 3.81 -1.05 30.76
C TYR A 37 2.49 -0.51 30.23
N VAL A 38 2.57 0.42 29.30
CA VAL A 38 1.40 1.00 28.62
C VAL A 38 1.26 0.35 27.25
N LEU A 39 0.06 -0.14 26.97
CA LEU A 39 -0.30 -0.65 25.64
C LEU A 39 -0.24 0.47 24.61
N GLN A 40 0.41 0.18 23.49
CA GLN A 40 0.42 1.05 22.32
C GLN A 40 -0.71 0.65 21.37
N ASN A 41 -0.92 1.47 20.34
CA ASN A 41 -1.85 1.12 19.27
C ASN A 41 -1.42 -0.19 18.58
N PRO A 42 -2.36 -0.98 18.06
CA PRO A 42 -2.05 -2.20 17.34
C PRO A 42 -1.02 -1.97 16.24
N SER A 43 0.00 -2.80 16.19
CA SER A 43 1.01 -2.80 15.13
C SER A 43 0.70 -3.82 14.04
N SER A 44 0.01 -4.90 14.41
CA SER A 44 -0.43 -5.95 13.51
C SER A 44 -1.64 -6.69 14.10
N GLY A 45 -2.25 -7.55 13.33
CA GLY A 45 -3.39 -8.35 13.76
C GLY A 45 -3.92 -9.23 12.65
N PHE A 46 -4.97 -9.98 12.94
CA PHE A 46 -5.67 -10.78 11.94
C PHE A 46 -7.16 -10.90 12.23
N LEU A 47 -7.91 -11.19 11.18
CA LEU A 47 -9.33 -11.55 11.20
C LEU A 47 -9.49 -12.93 10.56
N TYR A 48 -10.17 -13.84 11.23
CA TYR A 48 -10.50 -15.16 10.71
C TYR A 48 -11.93 -15.57 11.11
N PRO A 49 -12.72 -16.12 10.20
CA PRO A 49 -12.53 -16.13 8.75
C PRO A 49 -12.69 -14.73 8.16
N THR A 50 -12.26 -14.56 6.92
CA THR A 50 -12.54 -13.31 6.19
C THR A 50 -14.00 -13.23 5.81
N PHE A 51 -14.50 -12.00 5.63
CA PHE A 51 -15.85 -11.76 5.12
C PHE A 51 -15.76 -11.37 3.65
N GLU A 52 -16.53 -12.04 2.83
CA GLU A 52 -16.82 -11.70 1.45
C GLU A 52 -18.24 -11.11 1.37
N ASN A 53 -18.61 -10.58 0.20
CA ASN A 53 -19.85 -9.79 0.06
C ASN A 53 -21.14 -10.46 0.59
N ARG A 54 -21.20 -11.79 0.70
CA ARG A 54 -22.39 -12.52 1.13
C ARG A 54 -22.13 -13.67 2.10
N SER A 55 -20.85 -13.98 2.41
CA SER A 55 -20.51 -15.14 3.24
C SER A 55 -19.20 -14.93 3.97
N SER A 56 -18.90 -15.80 4.93
CA SER A 56 -17.58 -15.93 5.53
C SER A 56 -16.75 -16.94 4.75
N ASN A 57 -15.52 -16.61 4.39
CA ASN A 57 -14.61 -17.54 3.75
C ASN A 57 -13.69 -18.17 4.81
N VAL A 58 -14.01 -19.41 5.17
CA VAL A 58 -13.27 -20.18 6.19
C VAL A 58 -11.88 -20.63 5.74
N ASN A 59 -11.56 -20.50 4.46
CA ASN A 59 -10.28 -20.86 3.91
C ASN A 59 -9.29 -19.69 3.86
N LYS A 60 -9.74 -18.48 4.27
CA LYS A 60 -8.94 -17.27 4.21
C LYS A 60 -8.81 -16.60 5.58
N ILE A 61 -7.64 -16.02 5.78
CA ILE A 61 -7.30 -15.18 6.93
C ILE A 61 -6.85 -13.81 6.42
N LEU A 62 -7.37 -12.75 7.00
CA LEU A 62 -6.94 -11.39 6.69
C LEU A 62 -5.92 -10.95 7.73
N PHE A 63 -4.70 -10.64 7.31
CA PHE A 63 -3.67 -10.05 8.15
C PHE A 63 -3.58 -8.55 7.96
N TYR A 64 -3.41 -7.84 9.06
CA TYR A 64 -3.13 -6.42 9.09
C TYR A 64 -1.75 -6.17 9.69
N ALA A 65 -0.96 -5.33 9.05
CA ALA A 65 0.26 -4.78 9.62
C ALA A 65 0.34 -3.28 9.33
N LYS A 66 0.64 -2.48 10.36
CA LYS A 66 0.85 -1.03 10.21
C LYS A 66 2.03 -0.71 9.29
N ASN A 67 3.02 -1.59 9.27
CA ASN A 67 4.16 -1.57 8.38
C ASN A 67 4.40 -3.01 7.93
N ILE A 68 4.44 -3.24 6.64
CA ILE A 68 4.63 -4.57 6.05
C ILE A 68 5.94 -5.20 6.51
N LYS A 69 7.02 -4.41 6.64
CA LYS A 69 8.30 -4.87 7.23
C LYS A 69 8.17 -5.39 8.67
N SER A 70 7.09 -5.06 9.35
CA SER A 70 6.78 -5.55 10.70
C SER A 70 5.74 -6.68 10.73
N LEU A 71 5.39 -7.24 9.57
CA LEU A 71 4.50 -8.39 9.49
C LEU A 71 5.14 -9.56 10.27
N PRO A 72 4.42 -10.19 11.20
CA PRO A 72 4.98 -11.27 12.00
C PRO A 72 4.99 -12.59 11.20
N VAL A 73 5.81 -12.65 10.15
CA VAL A 73 5.94 -13.81 9.23
C VAL A 73 6.14 -15.10 10.01
N ASN A 74 6.98 -15.09 11.07
CA ASN A 74 7.18 -16.24 11.94
C ASN A 74 5.91 -16.70 12.67
N VAL A 75 4.97 -15.80 12.97
CA VAL A 75 3.70 -16.14 13.60
C VAL A 75 2.76 -16.75 12.57
N ILE A 76 2.76 -16.20 11.36
CA ILE A 76 1.93 -16.69 10.24
C ILE A 76 2.36 -18.11 9.88
N ASP A 77 3.64 -18.32 9.66
CA ASP A 77 4.20 -19.64 9.33
C ASP A 77 4.00 -20.65 10.46
N ARG A 78 4.38 -20.33 11.71
CA ARG A 78 4.39 -21.31 12.83
C ARG A 78 3.04 -21.52 13.48
N VAL A 79 2.16 -20.53 13.49
CA VAL A 79 0.85 -20.62 14.17
C VAL A 79 -0.24 -21.06 13.22
N PHE A 80 -0.18 -20.61 11.98
CA PHE A 80 -1.20 -20.89 10.99
C PHE A 80 -0.75 -21.90 9.93
N GLU A 81 0.53 -22.28 9.93
CA GLU A 81 1.13 -23.16 8.91
C GLU A 81 0.83 -22.69 7.48
N LEU A 82 0.81 -21.36 7.28
CA LEU A 82 0.54 -20.72 6.01
C LEU A 82 1.84 -20.17 5.43
N GLU A 83 2.12 -20.53 4.19
CA GLU A 83 3.13 -19.83 3.39
C GLU A 83 2.54 -18.52 2.86
N LEU A 84 3.21 -17.40 3.11
CA LEU A 84 2.92 -16.16 2.41
C LEU A 84 3.47 -16.32 0.99
N THR A 85 2.57 -16.42 0.02
CA THR A 85 2.95 -16.65 -1.37
C THR A 85 3.65 -15.45 -1.99
N THR A 86 3.28 -14.23 -1.60
CA THR A 86 3.93 -12.98 -2.00
C THR A 86 3.79 -11.93 -0.91
N THR A 87 4.76 -11.03 -0.79
CA THR A 87 4.62 -9.81 0.01
C THR A 87 4.26 -8.64 -0.90
N LEU A 88 3.69 -7.58 -0.35
CA LEU A 88 3.42 -6.36 -1.11
C LEU A 88 4.71 -5.77 -1.73
N GLU A 89 5.85 -5.95 -1.08
CA GLU A 89 7.15 -5.52 -1.60
C GLU A 89 7.52 -6.35 -2.83
N ASP A 90 7.33 -7.67 -2.77
CA ASP A 90 7.58 -8.57 -3.90
C ASP A 90 6.66 -8.24 -5.08
N ASP A 91 5.36 -8.03 -4.84
CA ASP A 91 4.39 -7.64 -5.88
C ASP A 91 4.79 -6.33 -6.57
N GLN A 92 5.19 -5.32 -5.79
CA GLN A 92 5.63 -4.03 -6.32
C GLN A 92 6.97 -4.13 -7.07
N GLU A 93 7.88 -4.98 -6.62
CA GLU A 93 9.16 -5.21 -7.28
C GLU A 93 8.97 -5.92 -8.63
N ILE A 94 8.16 -6.99 -8.66
CA ILE A 94 7.76 -7.69 -9.89
C ILE A 94 7.09 -6.72 -10.86
N PHE A 95 6.08 -5.98 -10.39
CA PHE A 95 5.35 -5.01 -11.20
C PHE A 95 6.27 -3.94 -11.79
N SER A 96 7.09 -3.30 -10.96
CA SER A 96 7.98 -2.24 -11.42
C SER A 96 9.00 -2.74 -12.44
N SER A 97 9.48 -3.96 -12.28
CA SER A 97 10.40 -4.60 -13.23
C SER A 97 9.74 -4.81 -14.59
N ILE A 98 8.54 -5.40 -14.61
CA ILE A 98 7.79 -5.65 -15.85
C ILE A 98 7.46 -4.33 -16.56
N VAL A 99 6.95 -3.33 -15.83
CA VAL A 99 6.60 -2.03 -16.41
C VAL A 99 7.83 -1.34 -17.01
N GLN A 100 8.95 -1.29 -16.29
CA GLN A 100 10.18 -0.66 -16.79
C GLN A 100 10.70 -1.33 -18.06
N GLU A 101 10.66 -2.66 -18.11
CA GLU A 101 11.10 -3.42 -19.28
C GLU A 101 10.15 -3.23 -20.45
N SER A 102 8.83 -3.29 -20.22
CA SER A 102 7.79 -3.14 -21.26
C SER A 102 7.78 -1.78 -21.95
N PHE A 103 8.24 -0.73 -21.28
CA PHE A 103 8.36 0.61 -21.86
C PHE A 103 9.81 0.98 -22.22
N SER A 104 10.71 0.00 -22.31
CA SER A 104 12.11 0.18 -22.71
C SER A 104 12.83 1.32 -21.97
N ASN A 105 12.52 1.50 -20.68
CA ASN A 105 12.99 2.59 -19.79
C ASN A 105 12.64 4.02 -20.27
N GLN A 106 11.66 4.18 -21.15
CA GLN A 106 11.13 5.48 -21.59
C GLN A 106 9.73 5.76 -21.02
N LEU A 107 9.47 5.27 -19.83
CA LEU A 107 8.20 5.37 -19.15
C LEU A 107 7.80 6.84 -18.89
N THR A 108 6.59 7.20 -19.31
CA THR A 108 6.02 8.53 -19.05
C THR A 108 5.01 8.51 -17.91
N VAL A 109 4.65 9.69 -17.39
CA VAL A 109 3.59 9.82 -16.37
C VAL A 109 2.25 9.28 -16.89
N ASP A 110 1.96 9.53 -18.17
CA ASP A 110 0.75 9.07 -18.85
C ASP A 110 0.71 7.53 -18.97
N ASP A 111 1.85 6.89 -19.26
CA ASP A 111 1.93 5.43 -19.34
C ASP A 111 1.68 4.78 -17.96
N VAL A 112 2.31 5.32 -16.90
CA VAL A 112 2.06 4.85 -15.52
C VAL A 112 0.59 4.99 -15.14
N HIS A 113 -0.04 6.10 -15.53
CA HIS A 113 -1.45 6.33 -15.26
C HIS A 113 -2.34 5.33 -16.01
N LYS A 114 -2.09 5.09 -17.30
CA LYS A 114 -2.84 4.10 -18.11
C LYS A 114 -2.72 2.69 -17.55
N VAL A 115 -1.51 2.28 -17.16
CA VAL A 115 -1.29 0.97 -16.54
C VAL A 115 -2.06 0.86 -15.23
N ASN A 116 -2.02 1.89 -14.37
CA ASN A 116 -2.76 1.88 -13.10
C ASN A 116 -4.28 1.76 -13.33
N LEU A 117 -4.83 2.48 -14.32
CA LEU A 117 -6.25 2.37 -14.67
C LEU A 117 -6.62 0.96 -15.17
N ALA A 118 -5.80 0.38 -16.05
CA ALA A 118 -6.06 -0.96 -16.56
C ALA A 118 -6.01 -2.03 -15.45
N ILE A 119 -5.12 -1.89 -14.48
CA ILE A 119 -5.07 -2.78 -13.31
C ILE A 119 -6.30 -2.56 -12.41
N ALA A 120 -6.75 -1.32 -12.24
CA ALA A 120 -7.94 -1.02 -11.45
C ALA A 120 -9.22 -1.58 -12.09
N ASP A 121 -9.32 -1.51 -13.42
CA ASP A 121 -10.43 -2.10 -14.19
C ASP A 121 -10.43 -3.63 -14.05
N GLU A 122 -9.28 -4.29 -14.24
CA GLU A 122 -9.15 -5.75 -14.07
C GLU A 122 -9.48 -6.19 -12.63
N LEU A 123 -9.03 -5.43 -11.62
CA LEU A 123 -9.39 -5.68 -10.22
C LEU A 123 -10.90 -5.56 -9.99
N SER A 124 -11.55 -4.58 -10.64
CA SER A 124 -13.00 -4.40 -10.55
C SER A 124 -13.75 -5.59 -11.13
N ASP A 125 -13.32 -6.09 -12.29
CA ASP A 125 -13.89 -7.28 -12.93
C ASP A 125 -13.73 -8.51 -12.03
N HIS A 126 -12.56 -8.71 -11.44
CA HIS A 126 -12.34 -9.79 -10.46
C HIS A 126 -13.25 -9.69 -9.23
N LEU A 127 -13.49 -8.47 -8.73
CA LEU A 127 -14.38 -8.25 -7.59
C LEU A 127 -15.86 -8.49 -7.94
N GLU A 128 -16.27 -8.19 -9.17
CA GLU A 128 -17.63 -8.49 -9.67
C GLU A 128 -17.85 -10.00 -9.82
N ASP A 129 -16.82 -10.73 -10.23
CA ASP A 129 -16.83 -12.19 -10.39
C ASP A 129 -16.57 -12.96 -9.08
N ASP A 130 -16.45 -12.25 -7.96
CA ASP A 130 -16.16 -12.80 -6.61
C ASP A 130 -14.84 -13.59 -6.55
N THR A 131 -13.83 -13.14 -7.29
CA THR A 131 -12.50 -13.74 -7.33
C THR A 131 -11.46 -12.91 -6.56
N ASP A 132 -10.31 -13.50 -6.25
CA ASP A 132 -9.33 -12.93 -5.31
C ASP A 132 -8.53 -11.75 -5.85
N GLY A 133 -8.63 -11.45 -7.16
CA GLY A 133 -7.76 -10.47 -7.81
C GLY A 133 -6.27 -10.85 -7.79
N ILE A 134 -5.98 -12.16 -7.70
CA ILE A 134 -4.62 -12.71 -7.87
C ILE A 134 -4.47 -13.14 -9.31
N VAL A 135 -3.48 -12.59 -9.99
CA VAL A 135 -3.19 -12.88 -11.39
C VAL A 135 -1.77 -13.45 -11.52
N SER A 136 -1.54 -14.24 -12.57
CA SER A 136 -0.19 -14.66 -12.92
C SER A 136 0.63 -13.49 -13.48
N THR A 137 1.94 -13.57 -13.40
CA THR A 137 2.85 -12.59 -14.01
C THR A 137 2.64 -12.45 -15.52
N LYS A 138 2.16 -13.50 -16.20
CA LYS A 138 1.79 -13.46 -17.62
C LYS A 138 0.54 -12.62 -17.85
N GLU A 139 -0.51 -12.82 -17.07
CA GLU A 139 -1.72 -12.00 -17.14
C GLU A 139 -1.43 -10.53 -16.81
N LEU A 140 -0.57 -10.26 -15.80
CA LEU A 140 -0.11 -8.91 -15.52
C LEU A 140 0.63 -8.29 -16.71
N ASN A 141 1.51 -9.05 -17.38
CA ASN A 141 2.18 -8.60 -18.58
C ASN A 141 1.18 -8.28 -19.71
N ASP A 142 0.15 -9.11 -19.90
CA ASP A 142 -0.92 -8.87 -20.88
C ASP A 142 -1.71 -7.58 -20.59
N ILE A 143 -1.96 -7.27 -19.30
CA ILE A 143 -2.59 -6.01 -18.88
C ILE A 143 -1.70 -4.82 -19.27
N ILE A 144 -0.39 -4.92 -19.02
CA ILE A 144 0.58 -3.86 -19.33
C ILE A 144 0.69 -3.67 -20.85
N VAL A 145 0.71 -4.74 -21.62
CA VAL A 145 0.73 -4.68 -23.09
C VAL A 145 -0.53 -4.00 -23.63
N ARG A 146 -1.72 -4.34 -23.10
CA ARG A 146 -2.97 -3.66 -23.46
C ARG A 146 -2.95 -2.16 -23.12
N SER A 147 -2.14 -1.74 -22.17
CA SER A 147 -1.96 -0.34 -21.76
C SER A 147 -0.92 0.42 -22.62
N GLY A 148 -0.27 -0.25 -23.59
CA GLY A 148 0.69 0.37 -24.52
C GLY A 148 2.14 -0.06 -24.31
N GLY A 149 2.43 -0.96 -23.37
CA GLY A 149 3.75 -1.58 -23.21
C GLY A 149 4.03 -2.64 -24.29
N GLU A 150 5.29 -3.03 -24.40
CA GLU A 150 5.72 -4.15 -25.23
C GLU A 150 5.70 -5.46 -24.41
N GLU A 151 5.48 -6.59 -25.09
CA GLU A 151 5.54 -7.91 -24.46
C GLU A 151 6.96 -8.21 -23.98
N VAL A 152 7.10 -8.59 -22.71
CA VAL A 152 8.38 -8.96 -22.10
C VAL A 152 8.37 -10.40 -21.58
N GLN A 153 9.56 -10.98 -21.42
CA GLN A 153 9.69 -12.31 -20.84
C GLN A 153 9.57 -12.20 -19.32
N VAL A 154 8.52 -12.78 -18.78
CA VAL A 154 8.28 -12.81 -17.33
C VAL A 154 8.52 -14.21 -16.77
N GLY A 155 9.04 -14.26 -15.54
CA GLY A 155 9.13 -15.50 -14.77
C GLY A 155 7.75 -16.00 -14.34
N ASP A 156 7.67 -17.26 -13.95
CA ASP A 156 6.43 -17.79 -13.38
C ASP A 156 6.25 -17.23 -11.96
N GLY A 157 5.07 -16.68 -11.68
CA GLY A 157 4.73 -16.07 -10.40
C GLY A 157 3.29 -15.62 -10.37
N PHE A 158 2.86 -15.12 -9.20
CA PHE A 158 1.54 -14.55 -8.99
C PHE A 158 1.68 -13.20 -8.31
N VAL A 159 0.74 -12.30 -8.55
CA VAL A 159 0.72 -10.94 -8.02
C VAL A 159 -0.71 -10.60 -7.60
N GLN A 160 -0.86 -9.91 -6.48
CA GLN A 160 -2.15 -9.42 -6.00
C GLN A 160 -2.45 -8.04 -6.61
N LEU A 161 -3.44 -7.92 -7.48
CA LEU A 161 -3.78 -6.65 -8.15
C LEU A 161 -4.07 -5.51 -7.18
N SER A 162 -4.73 -5.78 -6.06
CA SER A 162 -5.05 -4.76 -5.05
C SER A 162 -3.81 -4.15 -4.39
N SER A 163 -2.65 -4.80 -4.45
CA SER A 163 -1.37 -4.28 -3.98
C SER A 163 -0.75 -3.27 -4.93
N LEU A 164 -1.16 -3.27 -6.19
CA LEU A 164 -0.60 -2.47 -7.27
C LEU A 164 -1.40 -1.20 -7.57
N VAL A 165 -2.71 -1.20 -7.31
CA VAL A 165 -3.58 -0.05 -7.58
C VAL A 165 -3.25 1.10 -6.64
N SER A 166 -2.99 2.26 -7.20
CA SER A 166 -2.73 3.50 -6.47
C SER A 166 -3.80 4.56 -6.75
N THR A 167 -4.42 5.07 -5.70
CA THR A 167 -5.34 6.22 -5.76
C THR A 167 -4.61 7.57 -5.72
N LYS A 168 -3.30 7.54 -5.44
CA LYS A 168 -2.43 8.73 -5.39
C LYS A 168 -1.09 8.43 -6.05
N TYR A 169 -0.68 9.28 -6.94
CA TYR A 169 0.61 9.22 -7.63
C TYR A 169 1.63 10.06 -6.89
N CYS A 170 2.77 9.46 -6.58
CA CYS A 170 3.88 10.13 -5.91
C CYS A 170 5.04 10.27 -6.88
N LEU A 171 5.28 11.51 -7.35
CA LEU A 171 6.43 11.86 -8.16
C LEU A 171 7.51 12.42 -7.24
N GLN A 172 8.68 11.84 -7.29
CA GLN A 172 9.81 12.26 -6.43
C GLN A 172 11.10 12.22 -7.23
N ASN A 173 12.00 13.16 -6.93
CA ASN A 173 13.35 13.21 -7.51
C ASN A 173 14.42 13.20 -6.42
N ASP A 174 15.69 13.10 -6.84
CA ASP A 174 16.84 13.10 -5.94
C ASP A 174 17.10 14.45 -5.22
N ALA A 175 16.47 15.54 -5.71
CA ALA A 175 16.58 16.87 -5.11
C ALA A 175 15.51 17.13 -4.03
N ASP A 176 14.89 16.08 -3.48
CA ASP A 176 13.88 16.14 -2.43
C ASP A 176 12.59 16.89 -2.83
N ILE A 177 12.32 16.98 -4.14
CA ILE A 177 11.03 17.46 -4.64
C ILE A 177 10.07 16.30 -4.67
N LYS A 178 8.96 16.43 -3.94
CA LYS A 178 7.88 15.45 -3.88
C LYS A 178 6.56 16.09 -4.25
N ILE A 179 5.89 15.49 -5.25
CA ILE A 179 4.57 15.91 -5.72
C ILE A 179 3.64 14.71 -5.52
N VAL A 180 2.51 14.95 -4.88
CA VAL A 180 1.47 13.93 -4.70
C VAL A 180 0.22 14.42 -5.42
N ALA A 181 -0.19 13.69 -6.45
CA ALA A 181 -1.36 13.98 -7.26
C ALA A 181 -2.43 12.90 -7.07
N GLY A 182 -3.70 13.30 -7.01
CA GLY A 182 -4.82 12.38 -7.13
C GLY A 182 -5.06 12.00 -8.60
N GLU A 183 -5.99 11.09 -8.83
CA GLU A 183 -6.32 10.55 -10.15
C GLU A 183 -6.75 11.62 -11.17
N GLU A 184 -7.55 12.60 -10.75
CA GLU A 184 -7.94 13.70 -11.64
C GLU A 184 -6.77 14.65 -11.93
N ALA A 185 -5.96 14.95 -10.90
CA ALA A 185 -4.87 15.90 -11.00
C ALA A 185 -3.67 15.38 -11.80
N ILE A 186 -3.46 14.05 -11.86
CA ILE A 186 -2.35 13.47 -12.62
C ILE A 186 -2.48 13.75 -14.12
N ASN A 187 -3.71 13.85 -14.64
CA ASN A 187 -3.98 14.16 -16.03
C ASN A 187 -3.57 15.60 -16.44
N GLU A 188 -3.42 16.49 -15.48
CA GLU A 188 -2.95 17.86 -15.73
C GLU A 188 -1.42 17.97 -15.77
N ILE A 189 -0.72 16.95 -15.27
CA ILE A 189 0.76 16.89 -15.23
C ILE A 189 1.28 16.39 -16.57
N LYS A 190 2.04 17.22 -17.28
CA LYS A 190 2.63 16.88 -18.58
C LYS A 190 4.13 16.69 -18.46
N GLN A 191 4.64 15.76 -19.24
CA GLN A 191 6.07 15.58 -19.41
C GLN A 191 6.49 16.20 -20.75
N GLU A 192 7.30 17.24 -20.70
CA GLU A 192 7.73 18.01 -21.87
C GLU A 192 9.24 18.29 -21.80
N VAL A 193 9.84 18.58 -22.96
CA VAL A 193 11.23 19.02 -23.03
C VAL A 193 11.27 20.54 -22.99
N VAL A 194 11.65 21.12 -21.86
CA VAL A 194 11.79 22.56 -21.68
C VAL A 194 13.27 22.94 -21.77
N ASN A 195 13.63 23.75 -22.73
CA ASN A 195 15.03 24.18 -22.98
C ASN A 195 16.02 22.99 -23.13
N GLY A 196 15.58 21.87 -23.72
CA GLY A 196 16.42 20.68 -23.91
C GLY A 196 16.50 19.75 -22.68
N VAL A 197 15.76 20.05 -21.63
CA VAL A 197 15.73 19.23 -20.40
C VAL A 197 14.34 18.58 -20.25
N PRO A 198 14.24 17.26 -20.05
CA PRO A 198 12.98 16.62 -19.70
C PRO A 198 12.43 17.24 -18.41
N SER A 199 11.19 17.71 -18.44
CA SER A 199 10.59 18.45 -17.34
C SER A 199 9.15 18.03 -17.11
N LEU A 200 8.69 18.11 -15.86
CA LEU A 200 7.27 18.02 -15.53
C LEU A 200 6.67 19.42 -15.55
N VAL A 201 5.62 19.59 -16.32
CA VAL A 201 4.87 20.85 -16.44
C VAL A 201 3.55 20.68 -15.71
N ILE A 202 3.33 21.54 -14.74
CA ILE A 202 2.12 21.53 -13.89
C ILE A 202 1.46 22.91 -14.00
N PRO A 203 0.17 22.99 -14.36
CA PRO A 203 -0.55 24.27 -14.35
C PRO A 203 -0.54 24.90 -12.95
N LEU A 204 -0.26 26.18 -12.84
CA LEU A 204 -0.22 26.89 -11.55
C LEU A 204 -1.59 27.27 -11.00
N ASN A 205 -2.67 26.94 -11.71
CA ASN A 205 -4.04 27.29 -11.31
C ASN A 205 -4.37 26.80 -9.90
N GLY A 206 -4.60 27.72 -8.98
CA GLY A 206 -4.95 27.41 -7.59
C GLY A 206 -3.78 27.04 -6.69
N PHE A 207 -2.54 27.02 -7.20
CA PHE A 207 -1.37 26.81 -6.35
C PHE A 207 -1.10 28.00 -5.44
N THR A 208 -0.69 27.69 -4.22
CA THR A 208 -0.24 28.68 -3.24
C THR A 208 1.15 28.33 -2.73
N MET A 209 1.96 29.32 -2.47
CA MET A 209 3.24 29.17 -1.78
C MET A 209 3.15 29.86 -0.41
N ASN A 210 3.21 29.11 0.68
CA ASN A 210 3.02 29.63 2.05
C ASN A 210 1.72 30.43 2.22
N GLY A 211 0.64 29.96 1.55
CA GLY A 211 -0.67 30.62 1.57
C GLY A 211 -0.82 31.80 0.59
N ILE A 212 0.22 32.13 -0.19
CA ILE A 212 0.20 33.19 -1.21
C ILE A 212 -0.13 32.56 -2.57
N PRO A 213 -1.22 32.97 -3.25
CA PRO A 213 -1.55 32.45 -4.58
C PRO A 213 -0.43 32.70 -5.59
N LEU A 214 -0.14 31.69 -6.40
CA LEU A 214 0.76 31.80 -7.55
C LEU A 214 -0.07 32.09 -8.80
N ASN A 215 0.31 33.08 -9.56
CA ASN A 215 -0.35 33.54 -10.82
C ASN A 215 0.56 33.32 -12.01
#